data_4b1559ba829235ecbee36acf30487c8c
#
_entry.id   4b1559ba829235ecbee36acf30487c8c
#
_cell.length_a   1.000
_cell.length_b   1.000
_cell.length_c   1.000
_cell.angle_alpha   90.00
_cell.angle_beta   90.00
_cell.angle_gamma   90.00
#
_symmetry.space_group_name_H-M   'P 1'
#
loop_
_entity.id
_entity.type
_entity.pdbx_description
1 polymer ?
#
loop_
_entity_poly.entity_id
_entity_poly.type
_entity_poly.pdbx_seq_one_letter_code
_entity_poly.pdbx_strand_id
1 'polypeptide(L)'
;SLTEMAEAMPMMAERTLIVVTDWDIYKMNEDQRERLIALLEDLPEYCCIVFVYDTVAYKQNKTLKKLCKAMDAHVTPIEFKAQDTSDLTAWIARRFKALGKQIDRQTAEYLIFTCGSLMTGLVQEIGKIAAYAKGKTITEKDIDAVADPQLSAEVFKLSDAVLKGDYDLAARILGDLLKLQTEPILINAAL
;
A
#
# COMPACT_ATOMS: atom_id res chain seq x y z
N SER A 1 -8.73 -4.42 29.46
CA SER A 1 -7.40 -3.88 29.13
C SER A 1 -6.63 -4.82 28.21
N LEU A 2 -5.51 -4.38 27.63
CA LEU A 2 -4.65 -5.24 26.81
C LEU A 2 -4.14 -6.45 27.63
N THR A 3 -3.76 -6.22 28.87
CA THR A 3 -3.30 -7.25 29.80
C THR A 3 -4.36 -8.34 30.00
N GLU A 4 -5.57 -7.98 30.34
CA GLU A 4 -6.67 -8.94 30.51
C GLU A 4 -6.95 -9.78 29.26
N MET A 5 -6.83 -9.14 28.08
CA MET A 5 -6.98 -9.87 26.80
C MET A 5 -5.85 -10.85 26.55
N ALA A 6 -4.63 -10.48 26.94
CA ALA A 6 -3.44 -11.33 26.76
C ALA A 6 -3.41 -12.52 27.75
N GLU A 7 -3.89 -12.31 28.98
CA GLU A 7 -3.98 -13.33 30.02
C GLU A 7 -5.16 -14.29 29.83
N ALA A 8 -6.16 -13.90 29.01
CA ALA A 8 -7.30 -14.76 28.75
C ALA A 8 -6.87 -16.00 27.96
N MET A 9 -7.13 -17.18 28.50
CA MET A 9 -6.84 -18.44 27.82
C MET A 9 -7.63 -18.56 26.51
N PRO A 10 -6.99 -19.03 25.43
CA PRO A 10 -7.66 -19.25 24.17
C PRO A 10 -8.75 -20.31 24.30
N MET A 11 -9.96 -19.99 23.82
CA MET A 11 -11.08 -20.95 23.76
C MET A 11 -11.12 -21.60 22.39
N MET A 12 -11.07 -22.94 22.33
CA MET A 12 -11.12 -23.74 21.09
C MET A 12 -9.97 -23.44 20.08
N ALA A 13 -8.87 -22.86 20.54
CA ALA A 13 -7.69 -22.57 19.74
C ALA A 13 -6.43 -22.79 20.59
N GLU A 14 -5.29 -23.02 19.93
CA GLU A 14 -4.02 -23.20 20.63
C GLU A 14 -3.38 -21.85 21.00
N ARG A 15 -3.75 -20.77 20.30
CA ARG A 15 -3.15 -19.45 20.46
C ARG A 15 -4.17 -18.32 20.35
N THR A 16 -3.89 -17.23 21.04
CA THR A 16 -4.62 -15.96 20.93
C THR A 16 -3.78 -14.97 20.12
N LEU A 17 -4.37 -14.35 19.12
CA LEU A 17 -3.77 -13.23 18.38
C LEU A 17 -4.49 -11.94 18.77
N ILE A 18 -3.74 -10.95 19.25
CA ILE A 18 -4.23 -9.61 19.57
C ILE A 18 -3.59 -8.64 18.58
N VAL A 19 -4.41 -7.94 17.80
CA VAL A 19 -3.95 -6.89 16.89
C VAL A 19 -4.29 -5.53 17.49
N VAL A 20 -3.27 -4.71 17.67
CA VAL A 20 -3.37 -3.35 18.20
C VAL A 20 -2.99 -2.38 17.10
N THR A 21 -3.96 -1.58 16.62
CA THR A 21 -3.75 -0.68 15.49
C THR A 21 -3.55 0.75 15.96
N ASP A 22 -2.53 1.43 15.41
CA ASP A 22 -2.26 2.87 15.57
C ASP A 22 -2.20 3.38 17.02
N TRP A 23 -1.78 2.52 17.94
CA TRP A 23 -1.56 2.93 19.32
C TRP A 23 -0.14 3.45 19.52
N ASP A 24 0.02 4.77 19.72
CA ASP A 24 1.32 5.39 19.96
C ASP A 24 1.82 5.08 21.38
N ILE A 25 2.56 3.98 21.51
CA ILE A 25 3.10 3.48 22.79
C ILE A 25 4.08 4.46 23.45
N TYR A 26 4.67 5.38 22.68
CA TYR A 26 5.62 6.36 23.23
C TYR A 26 4.93 7.63 23.77
N LYS A 27 3.62 7.81 23.50
CA LYS A 27 2.80 8.89 24.08
C LYS A 27 1.97 8.47 25.30
N MET A 28 2.06 7.22 25.71
CA MET A 28 1.39 6.73 26.91
C MET A 28 1.86 7.43 28.19
N ASN A 29 0.99 7.47 29.21
CA ASN A 29 1.38 7.88 30.56
C ASN A 29 2.29 6.81 31.23
N GLU A 30 2.85 7.13 32.40
CA GLU A 30 3.81 6.28 33.07
C GLU A 30 3.21 4.93 33.52
N ASP A 31 2.01 4.94 34.09
CA ASP A 31 1.30 3.74 34.53
C ASP A 31 1.02 2.79 33.36
N GLN A 32 0.55 3.33 32.23
CA GLN A 32 0.32 2.52 31.01
C GLN A 32 1.62 1.91 30.46
N ARG A 33 2.73 2.67 30.50
CA ARG A 33 4.04 2.16 30.06
C ARG A 33 4.55 1.04 30.94
N GLU A 34 4.42 1.19 32.27
CA GLU A 34 4.85 0.16 33.20
C GLU A 34 4.06 -1.13 33.03
N ARG A 35 2.73 -1.03 32.82
CA ARG A 35 1.89 -2.20 32.52
C ARG A 35 2.27 -2.85 31.19
N LEU A 36 2.58 -2.07 30.15
CA LEU A 36 3.02 -2.64 28.88
C LEU A 36 4.36 -3.34 29.02
N ILE A 37 5.32 -2.76 29.75
CA ILE A 37 6.62 -3.38 29.99
C ILE A 37 6.43 -4.71 30.72
N ALA A 38 5.66 -4.73 31.80
CA ALA A 38 5.40 -5.96 32.58
C ALA A 38 4.74 -7.03 31.68
N LEU A 39 3.77 -6.64 30.84
CA LEU A 39 3.15 -7.58 29.91
C LEU A 39 4.13 -8.14 28.87
N LEU A 40 5.05 -7.33 28.35
CA LEU A 40 6.04 -7.79 27.38
C LEU A 40 7.08 -8.72 28.02
N GLU A 41 7.44 -8.49 29.28
CA GLU A 41 8.40 -9.31 30.03
C GLU A 41 7.83 -10.68 30.44
N ASP A 42 6.51 -10.79 30.61
CA ASP A 42 5.81 -12.02 31.01
C ASP A 42 4.58 -12.31 30.14
N LEU A 43 4.79 -12.29 28.80
CA LEU A 43 3.73 -12.60 27.85
C LEU A 43 3.49 -14.11 27.80
N PRO A 44 2.23 -14.58 28.00
CA PRO A 44 1.90 -16.00 27.89
C PRO A 44 2.30 -16.59 26.53
N GLU A 45 2.87 -17.80 26.52
CA GLU A 45 3.34 -18.48 25.29
C GLU A 45 2.25 -18.69 24.23
N TYR A 46 0.99 -18.76 24.66
CA TYR A 46 -0.16 -18.87 23.77
C TYR A 46 -0.62 -17.54 23.18
N CYS A 47 -0.08 -16.40 23.65
CA CYS A 47 -0.48 -15.07 23.17
C CYS A 47 0.53 -14.48 22.20
N CYS A 48 0.02 -13.96 21.09
CA CYS A 48 0.80 -13.17 20.15
C CYS A 48 0.17 -11.77 20.03
N ILE A 49 0.96 -10.73 20.29
CA ILE A 49 0.51 -9.34 20.13
C ILE A 49 1.19 -8.75 18.91
N VAL A 50 0.40 -8.20 17.99
CA VAL A 50 0.87 -7.51 16.77
C VAL A 50 0.48 -6.04 16.87
N PHE A 51 1.45 -5.15 16.95
CA PHE A 51 1.24 -3.71 16.85
C PHE A 51 1.33 -3.29 15.39
N VAL A 52 0.25 -2.76 14.84
CA VAL A 52 0.19 -2.25 13.47
C VAL A 52 0.22 -0.73 13.51
N TYR A 53 1.17 -0.12 12.83
CA TYR A 53 1.30 1.31 12.64
C TYR A 53 1.03 1.64 11.18
N ASP A 54 -0.14 2.16 10.87
CA ASP A 54 -0.59 2.52 9.51
C ASP A 54 -0.68 4.04 9.35
N THR A 55 -1.51 4.69 10.16
CA THR A 55 -1.69 6.15 10.13
C THR A 55 -0.77 6.88 11.13
N VAL A 56 -0.38 6.21 12.21
CA VAL A 56 0.55 6.73 13.21
C VAL A 56 1.96 6.26 12.89
N ALA A 57 2.89 7.21 12.73
CA ALA A 57 4.29 6.86 12.48
C ALA A 57 4.93 6.24 13.73
N TYR A 58 5.49 5.04 13.58
CA TYR A 58 6.32 4.44 14.63
C TYR A 58 7.63 5.22 14.77
N LYS A 59 7.78 5.96 15.89
CA LYS A 59 9.00 6.70 16.22
C LYS A 59 9.43 6.37 17.63
N GLN A 60 10.53 5.64 17.74
CA GLN A 60 11.10 5.28 19.04
C GLN A 60 11.57 6.53 19.79
N ASN A 61 11.04 6.73 21.00
CA ASN A 61 11.47 7.80 21.90
C ASN A 61 12.60 7.31 22.82
N LYS A 62 13.84 7.58 22.42
CA LYS A 62 15.05 7.12 23.13
C LYS A 62 15.19 7.65 24.58
N THR A 63 14.39 8.65 24.99
CA THR A 63 14.37 9.14 26.38
C THR A 63 13.69 8.14 27.32
N LEU A 64 12.77 7.32 26.79
CA LEU A 64 12.05 6.28 27.53
C LEU A 64 12.84 4.98 27.58
N LYS A 65 14.01 5.02 28.23
CA LYS A 65 15.00 3.93 28.21
C LYS A 65 14.45 2.55 28.62
N LYS A 66 13.59 2.49 29.65
CA LYS A 66 12.99 1.23 30.12
C LYS A 66 12.08 0.62 29.02
N LEU A 67 11.20 1.42 28.44
CA LEU A 67 10.31 0.96 27.36
C LEU A 67 11.11 0.52 26.13
N CYS A 68 12.09 1.32 25.69
CA CYS A 68 12.95 0.94 24.57
C CYS A 68 13.65 -0.40 24.80
N LYS A 69 14.20 -0.62 26.01
CA LYS A 69 14.86 -1.88 26.37
C LYS A 69 13.90 -3.07 26.30
N ALA A 70 12.68 -2.92 26.83
CA ALA A 70 11.67 -3.99 26.77
C ALA A 70 11.24 -4.27 25.33
N MET A 71 11.02 -3.22 24.50
CA MET A 71 10.69 -3.37 23.09
C MET A 71 11.81 -4.08 22.32
N ASP A 72 13.07 -3.67 22.51
CA ASP A 72 14.22 -4.28 21.82
C ASP A 72 14.45 -5.76 22.23
N ALA A 73 14.06 -6.13 23.46
CA ALA A 73 14.23 -7.49 23.99
C ALA A 73 13.11 -8.45 23.56
N HIS A 74 11.87 -7.97 23.48
CA HIS A 74 10.69 -8.83 23.34
C HIS A 74 9.89 -8.61 22.06
N VAL A 75 10.19 -7.55 21.27
CA VAL A 75 9.43 -7.22 20.05
C VAL A 75 10.34 -7.22 18.83
N THR A 76 9.88 -7.88 17.76
CA THR A 76 10.57 -7.87 16.48
C THR A 76 9.92 -6.81 15.58
N PRO A 77 10.58 -5.68 15.29
CA PRO A 77 10.05 -4.68 14.36
C PRO A 77 10.16 -5.17 12.92
N ILE A 78 9.08 -5.05 12.17
CA ILE A 78 9.04 -5.34 10.72
C ILE A 78 8.55 -4.06 10.03
N GLU A 79 9.39 -3.50 9.17
CA GLU A 79 9.05 -2.30 8.41
C GLU A 79 8.68 -2.68 6.97
N PHE A 80 7.47 -2.30 6.54
CA PHE A 80 7.03 -2.43 5.16
C PHE A 80 7.17 -1.07 4.46
N LYS A 81 8.22 -0.94 3.65
CA LYS A 81 8.44 0.28 2.85
C LYS A 81 7.73 0.16 1.51
N ALA A 82 7.24 1.31 1.01
CA ALA A 82 6.83 1.39 -0.38
C ALA A 82 8.02 1.01 -1.27
N GLN A 83 7.77 0.18 -2.27
CA GLN A 83 8.82 -0.21 -3.23
C GLN A 83 9.20 1.01 -4.07
N ASP A 84 10.48 1.13 -4.40
CA ASP A 84 10.90 2.09 -5.40
C ASP A 84 10.48 1.65 -6.82
N THR A 85 10.57 2.57 -7.78
CA THR A 85 10.13 2.28 -9.16
C THR A 85 10.92 1.13 -9.78
N SER A 86 12.21 0.98 -9.45
CA SER A 86 13.05 -0.10 -9.99
C SER A 86 12.62 -1.46 -9.47
N ASP A 87 12.41 -1.57 -8.16
CA ASP A 87 11.96 -2.81 -7.53
C ASP A 87 10.55 -3.19 -7.99
N LEU A 88 9.68 -2.17 -8.13
CA LEU A 88 8.31 -2.37 -8.57
C LEU A 88 8.24 -2.84 -10.04
N THR A 89 9.03 -2.26 -10.95
CA THR A 89 9.10 -2.73 -12.34
C THR A 89 9.63 -4.16 -12.44
N ALA A 90 10.66 -4.51 -11.66
CA ALA A 90 11.16 -5.88 -11.60
C ALA A 90 10.11 -6.85 -11.05
N TRP A 91 9.33 -6.44 -10.06
CA TRP A 91 8.23 -7.22 -9.51
C TRP A 91 7.10 -7.42 -10.54
N ILE A 92 6.69 -6.35 -11.26
CA ILE A 92 5.69 -6.41 -12.34
C ILE A 92 6.13 -7.42 -13.41
N ALA A 93 7.39 -7.35 -13.85
CA ALA A 93 7.93 -8.27 -14.85
C ALA A 93 7.87 -9.74 -14.39
N ARG A 94 8.18 -10.02 -13.11
CA ARG A 94 8.04 -11.37 -12.52
C ARG A 94 6.58 -11.83 -12.51
N ARG A 95 5.63 -10.95 -12.23
CA ARG A 95 4.20 -11.28 -12.23
C ARG A 95 3.70 -11.62 -13.63
N PHE A 96 4.02 -10.81 -14.63
CA PHE A 96 3.68 -11.11 -16.03
C PHE A 96 4.32 -12.42 -16.50
N LYS A 97 5.58 -12.67 -16.12
CA LYS A 97 6.27 -13.92 -16.44
C LYS A 97 5.56 -15.14 -15.86
N ALA A 98 5.04 -15.06 -14.65
CA ALA A 98 4.25 -16.14 -14.03
C ALA A 98 2.94 -16.42 -14.80
N LEU A 99 2.40 -15.42 -15.52
CA LEU A 99 1.23 -15.54 -16.40
C LEU A 99 1.61 -15.87 -17.87
N GLY A 100 2.87 -16.24 -18.13
CA GLY A 100 3.35 -16.57 -19.48
C GLY A 100 3.56 -15.38 -20.41
N LYS A 101 3.55 -14.16 -19.87
CA LYS A 101 3.73 -12.90 -20.60
C LYS A 101 5.09 -12.28 -20.32
N GLN A 102 5.48 -11.32 -21.14
CA GLN A 102 6.69 -10.53 -20.99
C GLN A 102 6.33 -9.04 -21.05
N ILE A 103 7.02 -8.22 -20.32
CA ILE A 103 6.89 -6.76 -20.33
C ILE A 103 8.29 -6.15 -20.24
N ASP A 104 8.57 -5.12 -21.01
CA ASP A 104 9.80 -4.36 -20.88
C ASP A 104 9.69 -3.31 -19.77
N ARG A 105 10.81 -2.70 -19.43
CA ARG A 105 10.89 -1.75 -18.32
C ARG A 105 10.04 -0.51 -18.58
N GLN A 106 10.08 0.04 -19.78
CA GLN A 106 9.36 1.26 -20.14
C GLN A 106 7.84 1.04 -20.05
N THR A 107 7.35 -0.07 -20.59
CA THR A 107 5.93 -0.45 -20.50
C THR A 107 5.51 -0.72 -19.05
N ALA A 108 6.40 -1.30 -18.22
CA ALA A 108 6.12 -1.48 -16.79
C ALA A 108 6.07 -0.14 -16.02
N GLU A 109 6.94 0.81 -16.34
CA GLU A 109 6.88 2.18 -15.80
C GLU A 109 5.61 2.90 -16.25
N TYR A 110 5.17 2.69 -17.50
CA TYR A 110 3.89 3.19 -18.00
C TYR A 110 2.69 2.61 -17.23
N LEU A 111 2.73 1.30 -16.90
CA LEU A 111 1.70 0.69 -16.08
C LEU A 111 1.64 1.32 -14.67
N ILE A 112 2.78 1.57 -14.04
CA ILE A 112 2.85 2.25 -12.74
C ILE A 112 2.30 3.67 -12.85
N PHE A 113 2.65 4.40 -13.90
CA PHE A 113 2.11 5.74 -14.16
C PHE A 113 0.59 5.72 -14.30
N THR A 114 0.05 4.75 -15.06
CA THR A 114 -1.38 4.65 -15.35
C THR A 114 -2.19 4.20 -14.12
N CYS A 115 -1.75 3.15 -13.42
CA CYS A 115 -2.53 2.48 -12.36
C CYS A 115 -2.04 2.78 -10.95
N GLY A 116 -0.92 3.52 -10.82
CA GLY A 116 -0.28 3.82 -9.54
C GLY A 116 0.64 2.70 -9.03
N SER A 117 1.23 2.95 -7.86
CA SER A 117 2.26 2.11 -7.27
C SER A 117 1.76 1.10 -6.23
N LEU A 118 0.45 1.07 -5.94
CA LEU A 118 -0.11 0.13 -4.97
C LEU A 118 -0.11 -1.30 -5.52
N MET A 119 0.72 -2.16 -4.92
CA MET A 119 0.92 -3.53 -5.38
C MET A 119 -0.37 -4.35 -5.40
N THR A 120 -1.30 -4.12 -4.48
CA THR A 120 -2.61 -4.80 -4.43
C THR A 120 -3.47 -4.47 -5.65
N GLY A 121 -3.51 -3.21 -6.07
CA GLY A 121 -4.18 -2.77 -7.30
C GLY A 121 -3.48 -3.33 -8.53
N LEU A 122 -2.15 -3.21 -8.59
CA LEU A 122 -1.35 -3.72 -9.70
C LEU A 122 -1.52 -5.22 -9.94
N VAL A 123 -1.75 -6.05 -8.91
CA VAL A 123 -2.04 -7.49 -9.09
C VAL A 123 -3.29 -7.70 -9.96
N GLN A 124 -4.34 -6.93 -9.71
CA GLN A 124 -5.60 -7.03 -10.45
C GLN A 124 -5.42 -6.55 -11.89
N GLU A 125 -4.76 -5.40 -12.08
CA GLU A 125 -4.47 -4.85 -13.40
C GLU A 125 -3.61 -5.79 -14.24
N ILE A 126 -2.53 -6.33 -13.68
CA ILE A 126 -1.68 -7.33 -14.34
C ILE A 126 -2.50 -8.55 -14.81
N GLY A 127 -3.43 -9.02 -13.96
CA GLY A 127 -4.32 -10.13 -14.32
C GLY A 127 -5.23 -9.81 -15.52
N LYS A 128 -5.87 -8.63 -15.50
CA LYS A 128 -6.74 -8.15 -16.61
C LYS A 128 -5.94 -8.02 -17.91
N ILE A 129 -4.82 -7.31 -17.86
CA ILE A 129 -3.98 -7.06 -19.03
C ILE A 129 -3.43 -8.37 -19.61
N ALA A 130 -2.94 -9.28 -18.76
CA ALA A 130 -2.42 -10.58 -19.21
C ALA A 130 -3.48 -11.45 -19.88
N ALA A 131 -4.73 -11.40 -19.40
CA ALA A 131 -5.86 -12.11 -19.99
C ALA A 131 -6.31 -11.50 -21.32
N TYR A 132 -6.25 -10.18 -21.45
CA TYR A 132 -6.64 -9.47 -22.66
C TYR A 132 -5.61 -9.60 -23.78
N ALA A 133 -4.33 -9.43 -23.48
CA ALA A 133 -3.26 -9.40 -24.46
C ALA A 133 -3.15 -10.73 -25.22
N LYS A 134 -3.31 -10.69 -26.53
CA LYS A 134 -3.20 -11.87 -27.41
C LYS A 134 -1.73 -12.30 -27.60
N GLY A 135 -0.82 -11.33 -27.62
CA GLY A 135 0.61 -11.55 -27.79
C GLY A 135 1.30 -12.06 -26.52
N LYS A 136 2.57 -12.46 -26.66
CA LYS A 136 3.43 -12.83 -25.53
C LYS A 136 3.99 -11.61 -24.81
N THR A 137 4.25 -10.52 -25.55
CA THR A 137 4.78 -9.26 -25.04
C THR A 137 3.64 -8.29 -24.80
N ILE A 138 3.59 -7.71 -23.61
CA ILE A 138 2.64 -6.66 -23.22
C ILE A 138 3.10 -5.33 -23.80
N THR A 139 2.16 -4.56 -24.33
CA THR A 139 2.38 -3.23 -24.89
C THR A 139 1.54 -2.18 -24.16
N GLU A 140 1.89 -0.89 -24.33
CA GLU A 140 1.10 0.22 -23.79
C GLU A 140 -0.35 0.18 -24.28
N LYS A 141 -0.58 -0.26 -25.54
CA LYS A 141 -1.95 -0.43 -26.10
C LYS A 141 -2.77 -1.47 -25.35
N ASP A 142 -2.12 -2.53 -24.87
CA ASP A 142 -2.80 -3.56 -24.07
C ASP A 142 -3.19 -2.99 -22.69
N ILE A 143 -2.35 -2.12 -22.14
CA ILE A 143 -2.62 -1.42 -20.88
C ILE A 143 -3.79 -0.45 -21.08
N ASP A 144 -3.72 0.43 -22.08
CA ASP A 144 -4.77 1.43 -22.35
C ASP A 144 -6.14 0.81 -22.65
N ALA A 145 -6.17 -0.42 -23.16
CA ALA A 145 -7.42 -1.08 -23.55
C ALA A 145 -8.23 -1.59 -22.33
N VAL A 146 -7.59 -1.91 -21.20
CA VAL A 146 -8.28 -2.61 -20.10
C VAL A 146 -7.89 -2.15 -18.70
N ALA A 147 -6.82 -1.39 -18.56
CA ALA A 147 -6.41 -0.90 -17.23
C ALA A 147 -7.33 0.23 -16.76
N ASP A 148 -7.56 0.27 -15.45
CA ASP A 148 -8.29 1.36 -14.81
C ASP A 148 -7.29 2.46 -14.41
N PRO A 149 -7.23 3.59 -15.15
CA PRO A 149 -6.26 4.62 -14.88
C PRO A 149 -6.59 5.40 -13.60
N GLN A 150 -5.55 5.83 -12.89
CA GLN A 150 -5.73 6.77 -11.80
C GLN A 150 -6.07 8.17 -12.31
N LEU A 151 -6.78 8.95 -11.49
CA LEU A 151 -7.15 10.32 -11.82
C LEU A 151 -5.96 11.17 -12.27
N SER A 152 -4.82 11.06 -11.61
CA SER A 152 -3.59 11.80 -11.96
C SER A 152 -3.10 11.47 -13.38
N ALA A 153 -3.18 10.20 -13.79
CA ALA A 153 -2.81 9.78 -15.14
C ALA A 153 -3.78 10.32 -16.20
N GLU A 154 -5.08 10.30 -15.91
CA GLU A 154 -6.10 10.86 -16.80
C GLU A 154 -5.96 12.38 -16.98
N VAL A 155 -5.73 13.11 -15.88
CA VAL A 155 -5.51 14.56 -15.97
C VAL A 155 -4.21 14.89 -16.70
N PHE A 156 -3.16 14.09 -16.54
CA PHE A 156 -1.94 14.25 -17.32
C PHE A 156 -2.17 14.03 -18.82
N LYS A 157 -2.95 12.99 -19.18
CA LYS A 157 -3.35 12.75 -20.60
C LYS A 157 -4.17 13.93 -21.15
N LEU A 158 -5.03 14.54 -20.32
CA LEU A 158 -5.78 15.74 -20.69
C LEU A 158 -4.84 16.91 -20.99
N SER A 159 -3.88 17.18 -20.09
CA SER A 159 -2.88 18.24 -20.29
C SER A 159 -2.07 18.03 -21.57
N ASP A 160 -1.62 16.80 -21.80
CA ASP A 160 -0.82 16.44 -22.98
C ASP A 160 -1.62 16.62 -24.28
N ALA A 161 -2.89 16.23 -24.27
CA ALA A 161 -3.79 16.44 -25.43
C ALA A 161 -3.97 17.94 -25.74
N VAL A 162 -4.15 18.77 -24.71
CA VAL A 162 -4.26 20.23 -24.86
C VAL A 162 -2.97 20.82 -25.43
N LEU A 163 -1.81 20.42 -24.89
CA LEU A 163 -0.50 20.91 -25.36
C LEU A 163 -0.21 20.52 -26.81
N LYS A 164 -0.69 19.34 -27.25
CA LYS A 164 -0.56 18.87 -28.63
C LYS A 164 -1.59 19.48 -29.59
N GLY A 165 -2.57 20.22 -29.06
CA GLY A 165 -3.65 20.80 -29.87
C GLY A 165 -4.74 19.79 -30.27
N ASP A 166 -4.75 18.61 -29.67
CA ASP A 166 -5.80 17.58 -29.90
C ASP A 166 -7.00 17.85 -28.98
N TYR A 167 -7.76 18.88 -29.35
CA TYR A 167 -8.90 19.34 -28.55
C TYR A 167 -10.06 18.34 -28.55
N ASP A 168 -10.19 17.50 -29.58
CA ASP A 168 -11.22 16.46 -29.60
C ASP A 168 -10.93 15.35 -28.58
N LEU A 169 -9.67 14.96 -28.44
CA LEU A 169 -9.24 14.03 -27.41
C LEU A 169 -9.37 14.65 -26.02
N ALA A 170 -8.92 15.90 -25.87
CA ALA A 170 -9.02 16.64 -24.62
C ALA A 170 -10.47 16.74 -24.11
N ALA A 171 -11.42 17.09 -25.02
CA ALA A 171 -12.84 17.18 -24.68
C ALA A 171 -13.43 15.82 -24.25
N ARG A 172 -13.03 14.73 -24.90
CA ARG A 172 -13.44 13.37 -24.50
C ARG A 172 -12.95 13.02 -23.11
N ILE A 173 -11.65 13.17 -22.84
CA ILE A 173 -11.05 12.88 -21.52
C ILE A 173 -11.73 13.71 -20.42
N LEU A 174 -11.92 15.01 -20.66
CA LEU A 174 -12.62 15.88 -19.72
C LEU A 174 -14.07 15.43 -19.47
N GLY A 175 -14.77 15.05 -20.53
CA GLY A 175 -16.13 14.51 -20.43
C GLY A 175 -16.20 13.24 -19.58
N ASP A 176 -15.24 12.35 -19.72
CA ASP A 176 -15.19 11.10 -18.94
C ASP A 176 -14.82 11.37 -17.47
N LEU A 177 -13.88 12.28 -17.18
CA LEU A 177 -13.57 12.74 -15.82
C LEU A 177 -14.81 13.33 -15.12
N LEU A 178 -15.59 14.14 -15.82
CA LEU A 178 -16.83 14.73 -15.28
C LEU A 178 -17.93 13.69 -15.06
N LYS A 179 -18.08 12.68 -15.94
CA LYS A 179 -19.01 11.56 -15.75
C LYS A 179 -18.67 10.72 -14.50
N LEU A 180 -17.37 10.55 -14.22
CA LEU A 180 -16.88 9.89 -13.01
C LEU A 180 -17.05 10.74 -11.74
N GLN A 181 -17.78 11.86 -11.84
CA GLN A 181 -18.03 12.81 -10.75
C GLN A 181 -16.73 13.37 -10.12
N THR A 182 -15.67 13.44 -10.91
CA THR A 182 -14.43 14.08 -10.47
C THR A 182 -14.68 15.58 -10.29
N GLU A 183 -14.33 16.10 -9.12
CA GLU A 183 -14.54 17.51 -8.83
C GLU A 183 -13.71 18.41 -9.76
N PRO A 184 -14.31 19.40 -10.45
CA PRO A 184 -13.58 20.25 -11.39
C PRO A 184 -12.37 20.97 -10.80
N ILE A 185 -12.42 21.26 -9.49
CA ILE A 185 -11.30 21.88 -8.79
C ILE A 185 -10.07 20.99 -8.72
N LEU A 186 -10.28 19.67 -8.59
CA LEU A 186 -9.18 18.68 -8.59
C LEU A 186 -8.57 18.54 -9.99
N ILE A 187 -9.40 18.57 -11.04
CA ILE A 187 -8.94 18.57 -12.44
C ILE A 187 -8.09 19.82 -12.69
N ASN A 188 -8.60 20.98 -12.32
CA ASN A 188 -7.88 22.24 -12.52
C ASN A 188 -6.61 22.38 -11.69
N ALA A 189 -6.55 21.79 -10.50
CA ALA A 189 -5.36 21.82 -9.65
C ALA A 189 -4.23 20.90 -10.17
N ALA A 190 -4.54 19.96 -11.06
CA ALA A 190 -3.59 19.01 -11.62
C ALA A 190 -3.19 19.31 -13.08
N LEU A 191 -3.85 20.33 -13.72
CA LEU A 191 -3.48 20.92 -15.00
C LEU A 191 -2.37 21.97 -14.84
#